data_a97cbff2c730cde0f56a63fc239951aa
#
_entry.id   a97cbff2c730cde0f56a63fc239951aa
#
_cell.length_a   1.000
_cell.length_b   1.000
_cell.length_c   1.000
_cell.angle_alpha   90.00
_cell.angle_beta   90.00
_cell.angle_gamma   90.00
#
_symmetry.space_group_name_H-M   'P 1'
#
loop_
_entity.id
_entity.type
_entity.pdbx_description
1 polymer ?
#
loop_
_entity_poly.entity_id
_entity_poly.type
_entity_poly.pdbx_seq_one_letter_code
_entity_poly.pdbx_strand_id
1 'polypeptide(L)'
;MYSIMSMSADTYTLHEEWQYLNLVKNIIEKGSKGHGHGHCATRSIFGHMMRFSLAGGTWPLLTTKRMAWKTCAHELCWFLRGQTDNTILQKKGVHIWDANASRAFLDGRGLQHYPEGQLGPIYGFQWRHWNADFDSSMVESNHGGGIDQLADVIRQLRDPRPDGARTSRRLLVTAWNPEQLDQMALPPCHVLMQFSVRDNQCLPQATCGVKAPPKLSCAMYQRSGDVGLGVPFNIASYSLLTHLMAHHCGLVADEFVYFLGDAHIYEDHVDALMIQSQRVPEHEFPTIRISPQEGDVRENIEDYEVEDIVFATPYQHAPTISMKMIT
;
A
#
# COMPACT_ATOMS: atom_id res chain seq x y z
N MET A 1 -32.22 -19.54 -43.61
CA MET A 1 -31.27 -20.40 -42.89
C MET A 1 -30.01 -19.56 -42.62
N TYR A 2 -30.02 -18.81 -41.53
CA TYR A 2 -28.86 -17.96 -41.14
C TYR A 2 -27.99 -18.75 -40.19
N SER A 3 -26.75 -19.04 -40.62
CA SER A 3 -25.73 -19.69 -39.82
C SER A 3 -25.22 -18.68 -38.77
N ILE A 4 -25.51 -18.95 -37.50
CA ILE A 4 -24.91 -18.21 -36.39
C ILE A 4 -23.49 -18.80 -36.20
N MET A 5 -22.48 -18.08 -36.69
CA MET A 5 -21.10 -18.33 -36.30
C MET A 5 -20.99 -18.06 -34.78
N SER A 6 -20.71 -19.10 -34.00
CA SER A 6 -20.31 -18.97 -32.62
C SER A 6 -18.91 -18.33 -32.58
N MET A 7 -18.85 -17.05 -32.32
CA MET A 7 -17.59 -16.42 -31.87
C MET A 7 -17.32 -16.95 -30.46
N SER A 8 -16.28 -17.76 -30.29
CA SER A 8 -15.70 -18.03 -28.99
C SER A 8 -15.26 -16.68 -28.42
N ALA A 9 -15.95 -16.23 -27.38
CA ALA A 9 -15.50 -15.10 -26.60
C ALA A 9 -14.26 -15.54 -25.80
N ASP A 10 -13.08 -15.44 -26.40
CA ASP A 10 -11.84 -15.32 -25.64
C ASP A 10 -11.99 -14.04 -24.82
N THR A 11 -12.33 -14.18 -23.56
CA THR A 11 -12.27 -13.12 -22.56
C THR A 11 -10.80 -12.77 -22.37
N TYR A 12 -10.28 -11.89 -23.23
CA TYR A 12 -9.05 -11.17 -22.93
C TYR A 12 -9.30 -10.36 -21.67
N THR A 13 -8.88 -10.89 -20.53
CA THR A 13 -8.84 -10.09 -19.30
C THR A 13 -7.85 -8.96 -19.54
N LEU A 14 -8.37 -7.76 -19.63
CA LEU A 14 -7.56 -6.56 -19.83
C LEU A 14 -6.58 -6.44 -18.64
N HIS A 15 -5.29 -6.23 -18.92
CA HIS A 15 -4.27 -6.08 -17.87
C HIS A 15 -4.69 -5.06 -16.82
N GLU A 16 -4.62 -5.40 -15.53
CA GLU A 16 -5.20 -4.59 -14.45
C GLU A 16 -4.52 -3.22 -14.28
N GLU A 17 -3.31 -3.02 -14.79
CA GLU A 17 -2.62 -1.74 -14.83
C GLU A 17 -3.37 -0.68 -15.64
N TRP A 18 -4.26 -1.09 -16.53
CA TRP A 18 -5.12 -0.15 -17.25
C TRP A 18 -6.02 0.69 -16.33
N GLN A 19 -6.36 0.20 -15.15
CA GLN A 19 -7.10 0.98 -14.17
C GLN A 19 -6.33 2.25 -13.78
N TYR A 20 -5.01 2.11 -13.53
CA TYR A 20 -4.13 3.23 -13.23
C TYR A 20 -3.91 4.15 -14.46
N LEU A 21 -3.63 3.58 -15.62
CA LEU A 21 -3.42 4.38 -16.84
C LEU A 21 -4.66 5.17 -17.26
N ASN A 22 -5.85 4.59 -17.08
CA ASN A 22 -7.12 5.26 -17.33
C ASN A 22 -7.39 6.37 -16.30
N LEU A 23 -7.01 6.18 -15.03
CA LEU A 23 -7.05 7.24 -14.03
C LEU A 23 -6.17 8.42 -14.45
N VAL A 24 -4.92 8.16 -14.86
CA VAL A 24 -3.99 9.19 -15.37
C VAL A 24 -4.63 9.97 -16.52
N LYS A 25 -5.14 9.29 -17.56
CA LYS A 25 -5.80 9.93 -18.70
C LYS A 25 -6.98 10.77 -18.27
N ASN A 26 -7.84 10.23 -17.41
CA ASN A 26 -9.04 10.92 -16.95
C ASN A 26 -8.70 12.21 -16.19
N ILE A 27 -7.67 12.21 -15.34
CA ILE A 27 -7.24 13.41 -14.62
C ILE A 27 -6.66 14.44 -15.59
N ILE A 28 -5.81 14.03 -16.54
CA ILE A 28 -5.20 14.94 -17.51
C ILE A 28 -6.28 15.60 -18.36
N GLU A 29 -7.28 14.84 -18.82
CA GLU A 29 -8.32 15.32 -19.73
C GLU A 29 -9.43 16.11 -19.04
N LYS A 30 -9.84 15.70 -17.84
CA LYS A 30 -11.07 16.17 -17.19
C LYS A 30 -10.86 16.69 -15.76
N GLY A 31 -9.63 16.57 -15.20
CA GLY A 31 -9.35 16.99 -13.84
C GLY A 31 -9.56 18.48 -13.63
N SER A 32 -10.14 18.82 -12.50
CA SER A 32 -10.28 20.21 -12.06
C SER A 32 -8.92 20.77 -11.67
N LYS A 33 -8.63 22.00 -12.11
CA LYS A 33 -7.40 22.71 -11.71
C LYS A 33 -7.49 23.16 -10.27
N GLY A 34 -6.42 22.97 -9.53
CA GLY A 34 -6.29 23.32 -8.12
C GLY A 34 -4.84 23.60 -7.73
N HIS A 35 -4.60 23.66 -6.44
CA HIS A 35 -3.27 23.82 -5.85
C HIS A 35 -3.03 22.72 -4.83
N GLY A 36 -1.87 22.08 -4.92
CA GLY A 36 -1.37 21.09 -3.98
C GLY A 36 -0.39 21.68 -2.95
N HIS A 37 0.43 20.83 -2.36
CA HIS A 37 1.51 21.24 -1.47
C HIS A 37 2.42 22.30 -2.11
N GLY A 38 2.90 23.25 -1.31
CA GLY A 38 3.79 24.30 -1.80
C GLY A 38 3.18 25.23 -2.86
N HIS A 39 1.83 25.31 -2.95
CA HIS A 39 1.10 26.04 -3.99
C HIS A 39 1.35 25.55 -5.42
N CYS A 40 1.92 24.34 -5.60
CA CYS A 40 2.09 23.74 -6.91
C CYS A 40 0.74 23.49 -7.57
N ALA A 41 0.60 23.87 -8.84
CA ALA A 41 -0.62 23.64 -9.60
C ALA A 41 -0.88 22.14 -9.80
N THR A 42 -2.14 21.74 -9.65
CA THR A 42 -2.57 20.35 -9.81
C THR A 42 -3.81 20.25 -10.70
N ARG A 43 -4.01 19.06 -11.24
CA ARG A 43 -5.31 18.60 -11.77
C ARG A 43 -5.79 17.46 -10.91
N SER A 44 -7.07 17.45 -10.53
CA SER A 44 -7.59 16.39 -9.67
C SER A 44 -9.01 15.97 -10.05
N ILE A 45 -9.34 14.74 -9.64
CA ILE A 45 -10.71 14.22 -9.57
C ILE A 45 -10.97 13.75 -8.14
N PHE A 46 -12.22 13.84 -7.69
CA PHE A 46 -12.61 13.38 -6.37
C PHE A 46 -13.39 12.07 -6.45
N GLY A 47 -12.88 11.05 -5.75
CA GLY A 47 -13.47 9.72 -5.69
C GLY A 47 -13.09 8.83 -6.87
N HIS A 48 -12.19 7.85 -6.61
CA HIS A 48 -11.82 6.83 -7.58
C HIS A 48 -11.56 5.51 -6.86
N MET A 49 -11.80 4.40 -7.55
CA MET A 49 -11.53 3.06 -7.02
C MET A 49 -10.79 2.23 -8.06
N MET A 50 -9.80 1.47 -7.59
CA MET A 50 -9.10 0.43 -8.35
C MET A 50 -9.12 -0.88 -7.58
N ARG A 51 -9.03 -2.00 -8.29
CA ARG A 51 -9.01 -3.35 -7.70
C ARG A 51 -7.95 -4.18 -8.39
N PHE A 52 -7.08 -4.81 -7.61
CA PHE A 52 -5.98 -5.63 -8.09
C PHE A 52 -6.07 -7.03 -7.51
N SER A 53 -5.98 -8.05 -8.36
CA SER A 53 -5.85 -9.44 -7.93
C SER A 53 -4.46 -9.68 -7.34
N LEU A 54 -4.43 -10.37 -6.21
CA LEU A 54 -3.19 -10.84 -5.56
C LEU A 54 -3.08 -12.37 -5.64
N ALA A 55 -4.03 -13.01 -6.32
CA ALA A 55 -4.07 -14.46 -6.44
C ALA A 55 -2.79 -15.01 -7.07
N GLY A 56 -2.35 -16.19 -6.62
CA GLY A 56 -1.13 -16.84 -7.14
C GLY A 56 0.17 -16.10 -6.78
N GLY A 57 0.14 -15.19 -5.80
CA GLY A 57 1.32 -14.40 -5.43
C GLY A 57 1.51 -13.14 -6.27
N THR A 58 0.55 -12.75 -7.09
CA THR A 58 0.62 -11.56 -7.95
C THR A 58 0.88 -10.31 -7.11
N TRP A 59 1.92 -9.56 -7.49
CA TRP A 59 2.26 -8.27 -6.88
C TRP A 59 2.11 -7.15 -7.91
N PRO A 60 1.09 -6.27 -7.79
CA PRO A 60 0.83 -5.20 -8.76
C PRO A 60 1.91 -4.10 -8.74
N LEU A 61 3.08 -4.42 -9.28
CA LEU A 61 4.13 -3.46 -9.61
C LEU A 61 3.91 -2.98 -11.05
N LEU A 62 3.71 -1.68 -11.23
CA LEU A 62 3.50 -1.15 -12.59
C LEU A 62 4.59 -1.60 -13.54
N THR A 63 4.18 -2.00 -14.74
CA THR A 63 5.08 -2.49 -15.79
C THR A 63 5.37 -1.41 -16.84
N THR A 64 4.52 -0.40 -16.95
CA THR A 64 4.71 0.72 -17.88
C THR A 64 5.79 1.71 -17.46
N LYS A 65 6.34 1.57 -16.25
CA LYS A 65 7.57 2.21 -15.78
C LYS A 65 8.24 1.36 -14.69
N ARG A 66 9.55 1.57 -14.49
CA ARG A 66 10.25 0.92 -13.39
C ARG A 66 9.79 1.45 -12.04
N MET A 67 9.45 0.55 -11.11
CA MET A 67 9.12 0.87 -9.72
C MET A 67 10.31 0.59 -8.79
N ALA A 68 10.56 1.50 -7.84
CA ALA A 68 11.55 1.32 -6.77
C ALA A 68 10.96 0.45 -5.63
N TRP A 69 10.64 -0.80 -5.93
CA TRP A 69 9.92 -1.68 -5.02
C TRP A 69 10.64 -1.92 -3.68
N LYS A 70 12.00 -1.92 -3.66
CA LYS A 70 12.76 -2.05 -2.41
C LYS A 70 12.52 -0.89 -1.45
N THR A 71 12.47 0.33 -1.99
CA THR A 71 12.13 1.53 -1.22
C THR A 71 10.75 1.38 -0.57
N CYS A 72 9.78 0.93 -1.36
CA CYS A 72 8.41 0.66 -0.90
C CYS A 72 8.38 -0.41 0.21
N ALA A 73 9.13 -1.50 0.03
CA ALA A 73 9.18 -2.59 1.00
C ALA A 73 9.89 -2.17 2.31
N HIS A 74 10.98 -1.39 2.24
CA HIS A 74 11.65 -0.84 3.43
C HIS A 74 10.73 0.10 4.23
N GLU A 75 9.99 0.98 3.56
CA GLU A 75 9.01 1.85 4.21
C GLU A 75 7.92 1.03 4.91
N LEU A 76 7.37 0.01 4.23
CA LEU A 76 6.36 -0.86 4.83
C LEU A 76 6.89 -1.59 6.07
N CYS A 77 8.07 -2.18 6.02
CA CYS A 77 8.70 -2.81 7.19
C CYS A 77 8.89 -1.81 8.34
N TRP A 78 9.25 -0.57 8.02
CA TRP A 78 9.39 0.50 8.99
C TRP A 78 8.05 0.86 9.64
N PHE A 79 6.93 0.91 8.87
CA PHE A 79 5.58 1.08 9.43
C PHE A 79 5.17 -0.10 10.32
N LEU A 80 5.45 -1.35 9.90
CA LEU A 80 5.12 -2.55 10.68
C LEU A 80 5.82 -2.55 12.07
N ARG A 81 7.00 -1.93 12.16
CA ARG A 81 7.76 -1.75 13.41
C ARG A 81 7.30 -0.58 14.26
N GLY A 82 6.30 0.19 13.83
CA GLY A 82 5.85 1.38 14.54
C GLY A 82 6.87 2.53 14.53
N GLN A 83 7.88 2.45 13.67
CA GLN A 83 8.98 3.42 13.62
C GLN A 83 8.54 4.72 12.93
N THR A 84 9.14 5.84 13.36
CA THR A 84 8.84 7.20 12.88
C THR A 84 10.09 8.05 12.65
N ASP A 85 11.27 7.53 12.97
CA ASP A 85 12.55 8.18 12.72
C ASP A 85 13.04 7.86 11.30
N ASN A 86 13.09 8.88 10.44
CA ASN A 86 13.54 8.76 9.04
C ASN A 86 15.03 8.38 8.93
N THR A 87 15.85 8.63 9.95
CA THR A 87 17.26 8.25 9.91
C THR A 87 17.46 6.73 9.77
N ILE A 88 16.48 5.94 10.22
CA ILE A 88 16.45 4.47 10.04
C ILE A 88 16.30 4.13 8.55
N LEU A 89 15.43 4.83 7.84
CA LEU A 89 15.23 4.66 6.40
C LEU A 89 16.45 5.14 5.61
N GLN A 90 17.04 6.27 5.98
CA GLN A 90 18.26 6.81 5.36
C GLN A 90 19.43 5.80 5.42
N LYS A 91 19.62 5.11 6.55
CA LYS A 91 20.63 4.05 6.69
C LYS A 91 20.41 2.88 5.73
N LYS A 92 19.19 2.69 5.23
CA LYS A 92 18.81 1.69 4.21
C LYS A 92 18.81 2.28 2.78
N GLY A 93 19.27 3.53 2.60
CA GLY A 93 19.31 4.22 1.31
C GLY A 93 17.92 4.69 0.82
N VAL A 94 16.97 4.85 1.74
CA VAL A 94 15.60 5.32 1.45
C VAL A 94 15.48 6.78 1.88
N HIS A 95 15.15 7.67 0.93
CA HIS A 95 15.18 9.13 1.09
C HIS A 95 13.83 9.81 0.85
N ILE A 96 12.74 9.04 0.80
CA ILE A 96 11.41 9.55 0.44
C ILE A 96 10.80 10.47 1.51
N TRP A 97 11.31 10.43 2.74
CA TRP A 97 10.84 11.24 3.86
C TRP A 97 11.80 12.40 4.22
N ASP A 98 12.96 12.53 3.54
CA ASP A 98 14.00 13.50 3.92
C ASP A 98 13.47 14.93 3.97
N ALA A 99 12.68 15.34 2.99
CA ALA A 99 12.13 16.68 2.95
C ALA A 99 11.18 16.98 4.11
N ASN A 100 10.28 16.01 4.43
CA ASN A 100 9.31 16.16 5.52
C ASN A 100 9.95 16.02 6.92
N ALA A 101 11.13 15.39 6.99
CA ALA A 101 11.89 15.21 8.24
C ALA A 101 12.96 16.28 8.44
N SER A 102 13.13 17.20 7.49
CA SER A 102 14.13 18.27 7.55
C SER A 102 13.82 19.26 8.66
N ARG A 103 14.87 19.89 9.23
CA ARG A 103 14.69 20.92 10.26
C ARG A 103 13.76 22.03 9.82
N ALA A 104 13.95 22.51 8.58
CA ALA A 104 13.12 23.61 8.04
C ALA A 104 11.63 23.25 7.93
N PHE A 105 11.33 22.01 7.51
CA PHE A 105 9.95 21.54 7.40
C PHE A 105 9.30 21.38 8.79
N LEU A 106 10.00 20.76 9.73
CA LEU A 106 9.53 20.56 11.10
C LEU A 106 9.29 21.89 11.79
N ASP A 107 10.19 22.88 11.63
CA ASP A 107 10.02 24.24 12.17
C ASP A 107 8.79 24.93 11.59
N GLY A 108 8.58 24.80 10.28
CA GLY A 108 7.39 25.32 9.60
C GLY A 108 6.08 24.69 10.08
N ARG A 109 6.14 23.46 10.62
CA ARG A 109 5.01 22.75 11.22
C ARG A 109 4.79 23.04 12.70
N GLY A 110 5.66 23.85 13.33
CA GLY A 110 5.60 24.07 14.79
C GLY A 110 6.20 22.95 15.63
N LEU A 111 6.99 22.06 15.01
CA LEU A 111 7.58 20.87 15.64
C LEU A 111 9.06 21.08 15.98
N GLN A 112 9.43 22.26 16.48
CA GLN A 112 10.81 22.62 16.85
C GLN A 112 11.39 21.69 17.95
N HIS A 113 10.53 21.11 18.75
CA HIS A 113 10.89 20.19 19.85
C HIS A 113 11.30 18.81 19.36
N TYR A 114 11.01 18.44 18.10
CA TYR A 114 11.49 17.19 17.53
C TYR A 114 12.92 17.34 17.03
N PRO A 115 13.78 16.32 17.17
CA PRO A 115 15.03 16.27 16.45
C PRO A 115 14.79 16.18 14.94
N GLU A 116 15.73 16.65 14.14
CA GLU A 116 15.72 16.42 12.70
C GLU A 116 15.70 14.91 12.41
N GLY A 117 14.88 14.49 11.47
CA GLY A 117 14.61 13.08 11.19
C GLY A 117 13.34 12.54 11.83
N GLN A 118 12.85 13.12 12.93
CA GLN A 118 11.68 12.62 13.63
C GLN A 118 10.38 13.16 13.02
N LEU A 119 9.50 12.26 12.58
CA LEU A 119 8.25 12.61 11.89
C LEU A 119 7.01 12.71 12.79
N GLY A 120 7.16 12.39 14.09
CA GLY A 120 6.04 12.36 15.02
C GLY A 120 5.19 11.09 14.91
N PRO A 121 4.01 11.05 15.53
CA PRO A 121 3.19 9.84 15.67
C PRO A 121 2.45 9.48 14.36
N ILE A 122 3.18 9.34 13.24
CA ILE A 122 2.62 9.02 11.93
C ILE A 122 2.39 7.53 11.74
N TYR A 123 1.68 7.13 10.70
CA TYR A 123 1.42 5.78 10.18
C TYR A 123 1.72 4.59 11.11
N GLY A 124 2.98 4.12 11.17
CA GLY A 124 3.37 2.95 11.95
C GLY A 124 3.13 3.13 13.44
N PHE A 125 3.34 4.35 13.98
CA PHE A 125 3.00 4.64 15.36
C PHE A 125 1.52 4.45 15.62
N GLN A 126 0.65 4.99 14.77
CA GLN A 126 -0.80 4.83 14.92
C GLN A 126 -1.23 3.36 14.77
N TRP A 127 -0.56 2.58 13.94
CA TRP A 127 -0.88 1.16 13.76
C TRP A 127 -0.55 0.34 15.01
N ARG A 128 0.54 0.67 15.72
CA ARG A 128 1.09 -0.11 16.83
C ARG A 128 0.84 0.49 18.22
N HIS A 129 0.62 1.80 18.30
CA HIS A 129 0.53 2.57 19.55
C HIS A 129 -0.59 3.61 19.51
N TRP A 130 -1.75 3.25 18.96
CA TRP A 130 -2.89 4.17 18.83
C TRP A 130 -3.18 4.87 20.15
N ASN A 131 -3.18 6.19 20.11
CA ASN A 131 -3.50 7.07 21.26
C ASN A 131 -2.53 6.93 22.46
N ALA A 132 -1.33 6.36 22.26
CA ALA A 132 -0.27 6.51 23.24
C ALA A 132 0.32 7.93 23.20
N ASP A 133 0.88 8.38 24.32
CA ASP A 133 1.69 9.59 24.35
C ASP A 133 2.93 9.39 23.46
N PHE A 134 3.18 10.34 22.56
CA PHE A 134 4.32 10.28 21.69
C PHE A 134 5.54 10.91 22.35
N ASP A 135 6.60 10.12 22.54
CA ASP A 135 7.90 10.58 23.05
C ASP A 135 8.95 10.50 21.92
N SER A 136 9.38 11.66 21.44
CA SER A 136 10.37 11.77 20.35
C SER A 136 11.78 11.30 20.76
N SER A 137 12.06 11.10 22.02
CA SER A 137 13.34 10.55 22.52
C SER A 137 13.43 9.03 22.42
N MET A 138 12.30 8.35 22.23
CA MET A 138 12.25 6.91 22.05
C MET A 138 12.53 6.52 20.60
N VAL A 139 13.75 6.10 20.33
CA VAL A 139 14.23 5.65 19.01
C VAL A 139 13.67 4.27 18.64
N GLU A 140 13.42 3.44 19.62
CA GLU A 140 12.82 2.11 19.47
C GLU A 140 11.37 2.14 19.95
N SER A 141 10.51 1.40 19.26
CA SER A 141 9.05 1.34 19.41
C SER A 141 8.53 0.85 20.79
N ASN A 142 9.20 1.15 21.88
CA ASN A 142 8.77 0.85 23.25
C ASN A 142 7.93 1.98 23.86
N HIS A 143 7.10 2.65 23.04
CA HIS A 143 6.09 3.56 23.57
C HIS A 143 5.13 2.76 24.46
N GLY A 144 5.22 2.94 25.77
CA GLY A 144 4.32 2.29 26.71
C GLY A 144 2.89 2.80 26.50
N GLY A 145 1.94 1.87 26.39
CA GLY A 145 0.52 2.21 26.29
C GLY A 145 -0.03 2.32 24.87
N GLY A 146 -1.28 2.78 24.77
CA GLY A 146 -2.01 2.81 23.52
C GLY A 146 -2.58 1.46 23.07
N ILE A 147 -3.14 1.42 21.87
CA ILE A 147 -3.74 0.21 21.30
C ILE A 147 -2.91 -0.24 20.10
N ASP A 148 -2.39 -1.47 20.14
CA ASP A 148 -1.79 -2.11 18.98
C ASP A 148 -2.89 -2.66 18.05
N GLN A 149 -3.36 -1.83 17.12
CA GLN A 149 -4.40 -2.17 16.16
C GLN A 149 -3.98 -3.32 15.23
N LEU A 150 -2.70 -3.33 14.83
CA LEU A 150 -2.18 -4.34 13.92
C LEU A 150 -2.10 -5.71 14.59
N ALA A 151 -1.57 -5.79 15.81
CA ALA A 151 -1.55 -7.04 16.58
C ALA A 151 -2.96 -7.56 16.87
N ASP A 152 -3.92 -6.66 17.14
CA ASP A 152 -5.32 -7.07 17.35
C ASP A 152 -5.93 -7.68 16.08
N VAL A 153 -5.70 -7.08 14.90
CA VAL A 153 -6.14 -7.65 13.62
C VAL A 153 -5.46 -8.99 13.35
N ILE A 154 -4.15 -9.12 13.57
CA ILE A 154 -3.41 -10.39 13.39
C ILE A 154 -3.98 -11.48 14.29
N ARG A 155 -4.21 -11.18 15.57
CA ARG A 155 -4.81 -12.11 16.53
C ARG A 155 -6.17 -12.60 16.04
N GLN A 156 -7.01 -11.72 15.49
CA GLN A 156 -8.31 -12.06 14.94
C GLN A 156 -8.20 -12.89 13.65
N LEU A 157 -7.28 -12.55 12.73
CA LEU A 157 -7.06 -13.28 11.48
C LEU A 157 -6.57 -14.73 11.73
N ARG A 158 -5.84 -14.95 12.81
CA ARG A 158 -5.35 -16.28 13.21
C ARG A 158 -6.42 -17.17 13.88
N ASP A 159 -7.60 -16.64 14.18
CA ASP A 159 -8.68 -17.41 14.80
C ASP A 159 -9.39 -18.32 13.79
N PRO A 160 -9.17 -19.64 13.81
CA PRO A 160 -9.67 -20.56 12.79
C PRO A 160 -11.14 -20.96 12.98
N ARG A 161 -11.80 -20.52 14.05
CA ARG A 161 -13.17 -20.94 14.36
C ARG A 161 -14.14 -20.44 13.29
N PRO A 162 -15.15 -21.22 12.88
CA PRO A 162 -16.13 -20.81 11.85
C PRO A 162 -16.92 -19.54 12.19
N ASP A 163 -17.19 -19.35 13.49
CA ASP A 163 -17.84 -18.18 14.09
C ASP A 163 -16.81 -17.22 14.71
N GLY A 164 -15.53 -17.44 14.42
CA GLY A 164 -14.40 -16.73 14.99
C GLY A 164 -14.21 -15.32 14.45
N ALA A 165 -13.28 -14.62 15.09
CA ALA A 165 -13.05 -13.20 14.82
C ALA A 165 -12.52 -12.90 13.41
N ARG A 166 -11.92 -13.88 12.70
CA ARG A 166 -11.36 -13.65 11.36
C ARG A 166 -12.39 -13.32 10.28
N THR A 167 -13.67 -13.64 10.48
CA THR A 167 -14.76 -13.25 9.58
C THR A 167 -15.44 -11.94 10.00
N SER A 168 -14.89 -11.28 11.02
CA SER A 168 -15.38 -10.00 11.53
C SER A 168 -15.27 -8.91 10.47
N ARG A 169 -16.30 -8.07 10.40
CA ARG A 169 -16.29 -6.84 9.60
C ARG A 169 -15.59 -5.67 10.30
N ARG A 170 -14.94 -5.92 11.45
CA ARG A 170 -14.24 -4.94 12.29
C ARG A 170 -12.71 -5.12 12.24
N LEU A 171 -12.19 -5.81 11.24
CA LEU A 171 -10.75 -5.96 11.02
C LEU A 171 -10.21 -4.68 10.39
N LEU A 172 -10.05 -3.64 11.20
CA LEU A 172 -9.73 -2.28 10.79
C LEU A 172 -8.46 -1.79 11.47
N VAL A 173 -7.65 -1.05 10.71
CA VAL A 173 -6.51 -0.28 11.22
C VAL A 173 -6.63 1.13 10.66
N THR A 174 -6.59 2.14 11.52
CA THR A 174 -6.62 3.55 11.12
C THR A 174 -5.36 4.27 11.54
N ALA A 175 -4.86 5.15 10.66
CA ALA A 175 -3.76 6.05 10.97
C ALA A 175 -4.24 7.48 11.26
N TRP A 176 -5.51 7.77 11.00
CA TRP A 176 -6.08 9.10 11.20
C TRP A 176 -6.52 9.31 12.64
N ASN A 177 -5.70 9.99 13.43
CA ASN A 177 -5.97 10.34 14.82
C ASN A 177 -6.11 11.86 14.97
N PRO A 178 -7.34 12.41 15.04
CA PRO A 178 -7.56 13.85 15.11
C PRO A 178 -6.87 14.54 16.31
N GLU A 179 -6.67 13.84 17.41
CA GLU A 179 -6.05 14.38 18.62
C GLU A 179 -4.53 14.61 18.46
N GLN A 180 -3.90 13.86 17.53
CA GLN A 180 -2.45 13.89 17.34
C GLN A 180 -2.00 14.48 15.99
N LEU A 181 -2.93 15.02 15.15
CA LEU A 181 -2.56 15.55 13.84
C LEU A 181 -1.55 16.70 13.89
N ASP A 182 -1.63 17.54 14.93
CA ASP A 182 -0.71 18.67 15.10
C ASP A 182 0.69 18.24 15.57
N GLN A 183 0.83 16.99 16.04
CA GLN A 183 2.11 16.39 16.42
C GLN A 183 2.78 15.68 15.25
N MET A 184 2.12 15.56 14.11
CA MET A 184 2.62 14.86 12.92
C MET A 184 3.29 15.83 11.96
N ALA A 185 4.48 15.48 11.46
CA ALA A 185 5.13 16.22 10.39
C ALA A 185 4.21 16.28 9.16
N LEU A 186 3.56 15.16 8.82
CA LEU A 186 2.59 15.08 7.73
C LEU A 186 1.36 14.26 8.16
N PRO A 187 0.14 14.83 8.17
CA PRO A 187 -1.08 14.07 8.41
C PRO A 187 -1.25 12.90 7.43
N PRO A 188 -1.61 11.69 7.90
CA PRO A 188 -1.65 10.49 7.07
C PRO A 188 -2.54 10.63 5.83
N CYS A 189 -2.00 10.30 4.66
CA CYS A 189 -2.78 10.17 3.43
C CYS A 189 -3.53 8.83 3.39
N HIS A 190 -2.88 7.73 3.81
CA HIS A 190 -3.50 6.43 4.00
C HIS A 190 -4.26 6.45 5.33
N VAL A 191 -5.56 6.69 5.26
CA VAL A 191 -6.39 6.98 6.45
C VAL A 191 -6.76 5.72 7.19
N LEU A 192 -7.17 4.69 6.44
CA LEU A 192 -7.84 3.50 6.97
C LEU A 192 -7.60 2.33 6.04
N MET A 193 -7.32 1.17 6.62
CA MET A 193 -7.38 -0.11 5.91
C MET A 193 -8.32 -1.08 6.62
N GLN A 194 -9.02 -1.91 5.84
CA GLN A 194 -9.91 -2.96 6.32
C GLN A 194 -9.54 -4.27 5.67
N PHE A 195 -9.48 -5.33 6.48
CA PHE A 195 -9.25 -6.69 6.01
C PHE A 195 -10.57 -7.48 5.96
N SER A 196 -10.64 -8.42 5.02
CA SER A 196 -11.77 -9.32 4.87
C SER A 196 -11.27 -10.72 4.52
N VAL A 197 -11.79 -11.73 5.22
CA VAL A 197 -11.47 -13.14 4.94
C VAL A 197 -12.66 -13.82 4.31
N ARG A 198 -12.40 -14.52 3.19
CA ARG A 198 -13.37 -15.42 2.57
C ARG A 198 -12.95 -16.86 2.78
N ASP A 199 -13.77 -17.62 3.47
CA ASP A 199 -13.61 -19.08 3.56
C ASP A 199 -14.12 -19.74 2.28
N ASN A 200 -13.31 -20.63 1.71
CA ASN A 200 -13.66 -21.39 0.49
C ASN A 200 -14.73 -22.50 0.74
N GLN A 201 -15.62 -22.31 1.72
CA GLN A 201 -16.61 -23.33 2.08
C GLN A 201 -17.74 -23.50 1.03
N CYS A 202 -17.83 -22.62 0.03
CA CYS A 202 -18.97 -22.57 -0.90
C CYS A 202 -18.68 -23.09 -2.31
N LEU A 203 -17.49 -23.65 -2.58
CA LEU A 203 -17.27 -24.33 -3.87
C LEU A 203 -17.62 -25.81 -3.74
N PRO A 204 -18.45 -26.39 -4.66
CA PRO A 204 -18.71 -27.83 -4.67
C PRO A 204 -17.40 -28.58 -4.82
N GLN A 205 -17.08 -29.36 -3.79
CA GLN A 205 -16.07 -30.41 -3.70
C GLN A 205 -14.93 -30.38 -4.71
N ALA A 206 -13.78 -29.82 -4.31
CA ALA A 206 -12.51 -30.25 -4.87
C ALA A 206 -12.30 -31.73 -4.53
N THR A 207 -12.07 -32.54 -5.55
CA THR A 207 -12.02 -34.02 -5.53
C THR A 207 -10.85 -34.60 -4.73
N CYS A 208 -10.04 -33.82 -4.00
CA CYS A 208 -8.85 -34.31 -3.29
C CYS A 208 -8.89 -34.18 -1.75
N GLY A 209 -10.00 -33.75 -1.14
CA GLY A 209 -10.13 -33.71 0.32
C GLY A 209 -9.30 -32.66 1.06
N VAL A 210 -8.41 -31.92 0.40
CA VAL A 210 -7.62 -30.86 1.00
C VAL A 210 -8.38 -29.55 0.88
N LYS A 211 -8.73 -28.96 2.01
CA LYS A 211 -9.41 -27.64 2.07
C LYS A 211 -8.40 -26.56 1.68
N ALA A 212 -8.72 -25.82 0.63
CA ALA A 212 -7.90 -24.67 0.26
C ALA A 212 -7.86 -23.63 1.39
N PRO A 213 -6.70 -22.97 1.64
CA PRO A 213 -6.60 -21.96 2.68
C PRO A 213 -7.54 -20.79 2.41
N PRO A 214 -8.06 -20.14 3.48
CA PRO A 214 -8.93 -18.99 3.35
C PRO A 214 -8.19 -17.82 2.67
N LYS A 215 -8.95 -16.97 1.99
CA LYS A 215 -8.47 -15.86 1.19
C LYS A 215 -8.58 -14.54 1.93
N LEU A 216 -7.49 -13.76 1.96
CA LEU A 216 -7.42 -12.44 2.58
C LEU A 216 -7.46 -11.33 1.53
N SER A 217 -8.41 -10.41 1.68
CA SER A 217 -8.49 -9.17 0.91
C SER A 217 -8.19 -7.98 1.82
N CYS A 218 -7.61 -6.92 1.25
CA CYS A 218 -7.40 -5.63 1.92
C CYS A 218 -8.10 -4.53 1.11
N ALA A 219 -8.83 -3.66 1.80
CA ALA A 219 -9.37 -2.42 1.23
C ALA A 219 -8.73 -1.22 1.96
N MET A 220 -8.21 -0.22 1.23
CA MET A 220 -7.59 0.95 1.80
C MET A 220 -8.22 2.23 1.25
N TYR A 221 -8.56 3.16 2.16
CA TYR A 221 -8.98 4.51 1.80
C TYR A 221 -7.84 5.48 1.99
N GLN A 222 -7.50 6.17 0.91
CA GLN A 222 -6.52 7.26 0.87
C GLN A 222 -7.22 8.58 0.57
N ARG A 223 -7.09 9.56 1.49
CA ARG A 223 -7.76 10.86 1.35
C ARG A 223 -7.21 11.72 0.22
N SER A 224 -5.91 11.55 -0.09
CA SER A 224 -5.19 12.36 -1.07
C SER A 224 -4.06 11.52 -1.68
N GLY A 225 -3.96 11.47 -3.01
CA GLY A 225 -2.99 10.66 -3.73
C GLY A 225 -2.36 11.39 -4.91
N ASP A 226 -1.01 11.60 -4.85
CA ASP A 226 -0.21 11.96 -6.02
C ASP A 226 -0.18 10.77 -6.98
N VAL A 227 -0.87 10.90 -8.10
CA VAL A 227 -1.02 9.80 -9.07
C VAL A 227 0.29 9.53 -9.83
N GLY A 228 1.20 10.51 -9.90
CA GLY A 228 2.49 10.36 -10.57
C GLY A 228 3.47 9.46 -9.81
N LEU A 229 3.65 9.71 -8.52
CA LEU A 229 4.64 9.02 -7.69
C LEU A 229 4.00 8.22 -6.54
N GLY A 230 3.11 8.82 -5.78
CA GLY A 230 2.56 8.21 -4.57
C GLY A 230 1.65 7.01 -4.85
N VAL A 231 0.66 7.16 -5.72
CA VAL A 231 -0.35 6.10 -6.00
C VAL A 231 0.29 4.78 -6.44
N PRO A 232 1.28 4.74 -7.37
CA PRO A 232 1.98 3.50 -7.71
C PRO A 232 2.68 2.83 -6.53
N PHE A 233 3.31 3.63 -5.65
CA PHE A 233 3.93 3.15 -4.41
C PHE A 233 2.89 2.56 -3.46
N ASN A 234 1.74 3.22 -3.32
CA ASN A 234 0.69 2.78 -2.41
C ASN A 234 0.03 1.48 -2.89
N ILE A 235 -0.16 1.31 -4.22
CA ILE A 235 -0.60 0.03 -4.80
C ILE A 235 0.37 -1.09 -4.41
N ALA A 236 1.67 -0.87 -4.63
CA ALA A 236 2.70 -1.84 -4.31
C ALA A 236 2.76 -2.15 -2.80
N SER A 237 2.74 -1.12 -1.95
CA SER A 237 2.89 -1.25 -0.50
C SER A 237 1.74 -2.02 0.14
N TYR A 238 0.48 -1.67 -0.17
CA TYR A 238 -0.67 -2.35 0.44
C TYR A 238 -0.96 -3.73 -0.15
N SER A 239 -0.58 -3.97 -1.40
CA SER A 239 -0.57 -5.31 -1.96
C SER A 239 0.46 -6.20 -1.25
N LEU A 240 1.67 -5.68 -1.01
CA LEU A 240 2.70 -6.39 -0.24
C LEU A 240 2.26 -6.62 1.21
N LEU A 241 1.67 -5.62 1.87
CA LEU A 241 1.10 -5.76 3.21
C LEU A 241 0.07 -6.91 3.26
N THR A 242 -0.78 -7.00 2.24
CA THR A 242 -1.78 -8.08 2.17
C THR A 242 -1.13 -9.45 2.03
N HIS A 243 -0.05 -9.57 1.24
CA HIS A 243 0.74 -10.80 1.15
C HIS A 243 1.42 -11.16 2.47
N LEU A 244 2.06 -10.20 3.15
CA LEU A 244 2.71 -10.41 4.45
C LEU A 244 1.70 -10.85 5.51
N MET A 245 0.57 -10.15 5.63
CA MET A 245 -0.49 -10.48 6.58
C MET A 245 -1.12 -11.86 6.29
N ALA A 246 -1.36 -12.18 5.02
CA ALA A 246 -1.87 -13.48 4.63
C ALA A 246 -0.89 -14.60 5.02
N HIS A 247 0.38 -14.47 4.62
CA HIS A 247 1.42 -15.44 4.96
C HIS A 247 1.57 -15.62 6.48
N HIS A 248 1.66 -14.52 7.22
CA HIS A 248 1.83 -14.51 8.68
C HIS A 248 0.65 -15.14 9.44
N CYS A 249 -0.55 -15.10 8.87
CA CYS A 249 -1.77 -15.63 9.49
C CYS A 249 -2.22 -16.98 8.91
N GLY A 250 -1.42 -17.63 8.04
CA GLY A 250 -1.80 -18.91 7.43
C GLY A 250 -2.95 -18.81 6.43
N LEU A 251 -3.06 -17.66 5.74
CA LEU A 251 -4.03 -17.34 4.71
C LEU A 251 -3.35 -17.21 3.35
N VAL A 252 -4.11 -16.98 2.29
CA VAL A 252 -3.58 -16.59 0.98
C VAL A 252 -4.13 -15.22 0.58
N ALA A 253 -3.30 -14.38 -0.02
CA ALA A 253 -3.74 -13.08 -0.53
C ALA A 253 -4.68 -13.26 -1.72
N ASP A 254 -5.78 -12.49 -1.75
CA ASP A 254 -6.83 -12.55 -2.78
C ASP A 254 -6.88 -11.28 -3.63
N GLU A 255 -7.10 -10.13 -3.00
CA GLU A 255 -7.21 -8.85 -3.71
C GLU A 255 -6.83 -7.65 -2.85
N PHE A 256 -6.42 -6.58 -3.52
CA PHE A 256 -6.29 -5.25 -2.95
C PHE A 256 -7.30 -4.30 -3.60
N VAL A 257 -8.13 -3.65 -2.79
CA VAL A 257 -9.12 -2.66 -3.22
C VAL A 257 -8.69 -1.28 -2.74
N TYR A 258 -8.49 -0.37 -3.66
CA TYR A 258 -7.93 0.93 -3.40
C TYR A 258 -8.94 2.04 -3.65
N PHE A 259 -9.29 2.79 -2.61
CA PHE A 259 -10.19 3.95 -2.67
C PHE A 259 -9.39 5.24 -2.52
N LEU A 260 -9.52 6.13 -3.50
CA LEU A 260 -8.91 7.46 -3.50
C LEU A 260 -9.99 8.53 -3.29
N GLY A 261 -9.74 9.46 -2.35
CA GLY A 261 -10.49 10.69 -2.23
C GLY A 261 -10.06 11.69 -3.30
N ASP A 262 -9.13 12.59 -3.01
CA ASP A 262 -8.53 13.50 -3.99
C ASP A 262 -7.40 12.78 -4.73
N ALA A 263 -7.62 12.40 -5.99
CA ALA A 263 -6.62 11.84 -6.87
C ALA A 263 -6.09 12.96 -7.78
N HIS A 264 -4.82 13.35 -7.62
CA HIS A 264 -4.26 14.50 -8.31
C HIS A 264 -2.95 14.21 -9.04
N ILE A 265 -2.71 15.01 -10.07
CA ILE A 265 -1.46 15.07 -10.84
C ILE A 265 -0.92 16.50 -10.73
N TYR A 266 0.34 16.65 -10.31
CA TYR A 266 1.04 17.93 -10.39
C TYR A 266 1.30 18.33 -11.83
N GLU A 267 1.17 19.62 -12.18
CA GLU A 267 1.38 20.07 -13.55
C GLU A 267 2.79 19.72 -14.07
N ASP A 268 3.81 19.73 -13.21
CA ASP A 268 5.17 19.31 -13.54
C ASP A 268 5.30 17.82 -13.92
N HIS A 269 4.30 17.00 -13.59
CA HIS A 269 4.29 15.58 -13.91
C HIS A 269 3.46 15.25 -15.17
N VAL A 270 2.68 16.19 -15.69
CA VAL A 270 1.72 15.96 -16.78
C VAL A 270 2.40 15.36 -18.01
N ASP A 271 3.50 15.96 -18.50
CA ASP A 271 4.19 15.49 -19.71
C ASP A 271 4.74 14.06 -19.52
N ALA A 272 5.34 13.77 -18.39
CA ALA A 272 5.84 12.44 -18.05
C ALA A 272 4.72 11.40 -17.99
N LEU A 273 3.59 11.76 -17.42
CA LEU A 273 2.42 10.89 -17.30
C LEU A 273 1.68 10.73 -18.64
N MET A 274 1.67 11.74 -19.51
CA MET A 274 1.20 11.59 -20.87
C MET A 274 2.00 10.53 -21.64
N ILE A 275 3.34 10.54 -21.52
CA ILE A 275 4.19 9.49 -22.10
C ILE A 275 3.84 8.11 -21.51
N GLN A 276 3.72 8.01 -20.18
CA GLN A 276 3.38 6.74 -19.53
C GLN A 276 2.01 6.22 -19.95
N SER A 277 1.02 7.09 -20.05
CA SER A 277 -0.37 6.72 -20.38
C SER A 277 -0.54 6.17 -21.80
N GLN A 278 0.42 6.42 -22.70
CA GLN A 278 0.45 5.87 -24.05
C GLN A 278 1.11 4.48 -24.14
N ARG A 279 1.81 4.06 -23.08
CA ARG A 279 2.42 2.73 -23.04
C ARG A 279 1.35 1.66 -22.83
N VAL A 280 1.55 0.52 -23.49
CA VAL A 280 0.75 -0.69 -23.28
C VAL A 280 1.46 -1.53 -22.20
N PRO A 281 0.76 -2.06 -21.20
CA PRO A 281 1.32 -3.06 -20.30
C PRO A 281 1.60 -4.35 -21.09
N GLU A 282 2.86 -4.56 -21.47
CA GLU A 282 3.31 -5.71 -22.27
C GLU A 282 3.74 -6.89 -21.39
N HIS A 283 3.93 -6.66 -20.11
CA HIS A 283 4.40 -7.66 -19.14
C HIS A 283 3.34 -7.86 -18.06
N GLU A 284 3.12 -9.10 -17.68
CA GLU A 284 2.30 -9.44 -16.52
C GLU A 284 2.93 -8.89 -15.23
N PHE A 285 2.12 -8.62 -14.22
CA PHE A 285 2.63 -8.32 -12.89
C PHE A 285 3.49 -9.47 -12.38
N PRO A 286 4.61 -9.19 -11.71
CA PRO A 286 5.43 -10.26 -11.12
C PRO A 286 4.65 -10.99 -10.02
N THR A 287 5.05 -12.23 -9.78
CA THR A 287 4.59 -13.00 -8.63
C THR A 287 5.70 -13.10 -7.59
N ILE A 288 5.31 -13.10 -6.31
CA ILE A 288 6.23 -13.21 -5.17
C ILE A 288 5.84 -14.35 -4.24
N ARG A 289 6.82 -14.77 -3.45
CA ARG A 289 6.64 -15.57 -2.24
C ARG A 289 7.20 -14.79 -1.06
N ILE A 290 6.56 -14.93 0.09
CA ILE A 290 7.09 -14.43 1.35
C ILE A 290 7.92 -15.55 1.98
N SER A 291 9.09 -15.20 2.51
CA SER A 291 10.13 -16.08 3.04
C SER A 291 10.99 -16.79 1.98
N PRO A 292 12.31 -16.83 2.15
CA PRO A 292 13.22 -17.56 1.26
C PRO A 292 13.09 -19.08 1.42
N GLN A 293 12.56 -19.59 2.55
CA GLN A 293 12.33 -21.00 2.82
C GLN A 293 10.83 -21.28 2.92
N GLU A 294 10.37 -22.31 2.21
CA GLU A 294 8.97 -22.70 2.20
C GLU A 294 8.51 -23.12 3.60
N GLY A 295 7.43 -22.51 4.08
CA GLY A 295 6.86 -22.75 5.42
C GLY A 295 7.48 -21.96 6.55
N ASP A 296 8.48 -21.13 6.32
CA ASP A 296 9.10 -20.28 7.34
C ASP A 296 8.26 -19.03 7.61
N VAL A 297 7.58 -18.99 8.75
CA VAL A 297 6.79 -17.85 9.23
C VAL A 297 7.54 -17.19 10.37
N ARG A 298 7.78 -15.87 10.25
CA ARG A 298 8.41 -15.10 11.32
C ARG A 298 7.53 -15.11 12.57
N GLU A 299 8.16 -15.00 13.75
CA GLU A 299 7.46 -14.98 15.04
C GLU A 299 6.49 -13.79 15.10
N ASN A 300 7.00 -12.59 14.77
CA ASN A 300 6.22 -11.36 14.78
C ASN A 300 6.16 -10.76 13.38
N ILE A 301 5.14 -9.94 13.10
CA ILE A 301 4.97 -9.26 11.81
C ILE A 301 6.10 -8.24 11.55
N GLU A 302 6.65 -7.64 12.59
CA GLU A 302 7.77 -6.71 12.54
C GLU A 302 9.11 -7.35 12.20
N ASP A 303 9.25 -8.68 12.32
CA ASP A 303 10.50 -9.42 12.06
C ASP A 303 10.73 -9.64 10.55
N TYR A 304 9.73 -9.38 9.69
CA TYR A 304 9.91 -9.48 8.25
C TYR A 304 10.84 -8.40 7.73
N GLU A 305 11.73 -8.81 6.83
CA GLU A 305 12.68 -7.94 6.12
C GLU A 305 12.42 -7.98 4.61
N VAL A 306 13.03 -7.05 3.89
CA VAL A 306 12.89 -6.96 2.42
C VAL A 306 13.43 -8.21 1.73
N GLU A 307 14.41 -8.88 2.35
CA GLU A 307 15.04 -10.11 1.90
C GLU A 307 14.09 -11.33 1.95
N ASP A 308 13.03 -11.25 2.76
CA ASP A 308 11.99 -12.29 2.82
C ASP A 308 11.04 -12.24 1.61
N ILE A 309 11.13 -11.21 0.78
CA ILE A 309 10.32 -11.04 -0.43
C ILE A 309 11.08 -11.63 -1.63
N VAL A 310 10.65 -12.77 -2.10
CA VAL A 310 11.31 -13.48 -3.19
C VAL A 310 10.44 -13.47 -4.45
N PHE A 311 10.97 -12.95 -5.54
CA PHE A 311 10.30 -13.00 -6.83
C PHE A 311 10.24 -14.44 -7.35
N ALA A 312 9.03 -14.94 -7.59
CA ALA A 312 8.80 -16.24 -8.24
C ALA A 312 8.83 -16.09 -9.77
N THR A 313 8.40 -14.93 -10.29
CA THR A 313 8.59 -14.53 -11.69
C THR A 313 9.34 -13.20 -11.76
N PRO A 314 10.18 -12.98 -12.80
CA PRO A 314 10.94 -11.74 -12.92
C PRO A 314 10.03 -10.50 -13.00
N TYR A 315 10.41 -9.40 -12.33
CA TYR A 315 9.79 -8.10 -12.56
C TYR A 315 10.31 -7.49 -13.85
N GLN A 316 9.48 -7.48 -14.89
CA GLN A 316 9.75 -6.90 -16.19
C GLN A 316 8.96 -5.57 -16.33
N HIS A 317 9.59 -4.57 -16.94
CA HIS A 317 9.01 -3.22 -17.02
C HIS A 317 9.61 -2.41 -18.17
N ALA A 318 8.85 -1.43 -18.63
CA ALA A 318 9.34 -0.42 -19.56
C ALA A 318 10.40 0.51 -18.89
N PRO A 319 11.14 1.30 -19.65
CA PRO A 319 12.12 2.22 -19.11
C PRO A 319 11.55 3.19 -18.07
N THR A 320 12.41 3.58 -17.13
CA THR A 320 12.10 4.57 -16.08
C THR A 320 11.56 5.86 -16.68
N ILE A 321 10.59 6.45 -16.01
CA ILE A 321 10.10 7.81 -16.26
C ILE A 321 10.45 8.64 -15.02
N SER A 322 11.31 9.65 -15.21
CA SER A 322 11.73 10.53 -14.12
C SER A 322 10.65 11.58 -13.84
N MET A 323 10.30 11.75 -12.59
CA MET A 323 9.44 12.82 -12.07
C MET A 323 10.05 13.34 -10.78
N LYS A 324 10.01 14.66 -10.58
CA LYS A 324 10.55 15.28 -9.36
C LYS A 324 9.54 15.10 -8.23
N MET A 325 10.01 14.69 -7.05
CA MET A 325 9.17 14.68 -5.87
C MET A 325 8.79 16.11 -5.47
N ILE A 326 7.50 16.35 -5.27
CA ILE A 326 6.95 17.63 -4.81
C ILE A 326 6.72 17.50 -3.30
N THR A 327 7.29 18.42 -2.53
CA THR A 327 7.29 18.40 -1.04
C THR A 327 6.78 19.72 -0.48
#